data_3db421cf59f1a8e44462c533359c2513
#
_entry.id   3db421cf59f1a8e44462c533359c2513
#
_cell.length_a   1.000
_cell.length_b   1.000
_cell.length_c   1.000
_cell.angle_alpha   90.00
_cell.angle_beta   90.00
_cell.angle_gamma   90.00
#
_symmetry.space_group_name_H-M   'P 1'
#
loop_
_entity.id
_entity.type
_entity.pdbx_description
1 polymer ?
#
loop_
_entity_poly.entity_id
_entity_poly.type
_entity_poly.pdbx_seq_one_letter_code
_entity_poly.pdbx_strand_id
1 'polypeptide(L)'
;METNIEDLKQILENIEIQIQKCKILLNGGSLSSVKGADYFAKAAKVGEVVQDDDTRVIEGVFDGQKMIGPDGKQYSVPANYISKSKLVEGDILKLIIDEAGNFTYKQIGPVERERRVGKIVKDEEGDYCIMSDGNIYKVILASITYFKGDEGDEAVILV
;
A
#
# COMPACT_ATOMS: atom_id res chain seq x y z
N MET A 1 13.79 12.02 -39.74
CA MET A 1 12.89 12.01 -38.58
C MET A 1 12.72 10.59 -38.14
N GLU A 2 13.61 10.14 -37.32
CA GLU A 2 13.37 8.88 -36.61
C GLU A 2 12.42 9.17 -35.45
N THR A 3 11.16 8.97 -35.70
CA THR A 3 10.20 8.87 -34.59
C THR A 3 10.63 7.67 -33.78
N ASN A 4 11.20 7.93 -32.64
CA ASN A 4 11.84 6.91 -31.85
C ASN A 4 10.77 5.88 -31.46
N ILE A 5 10.91 4.65 -31.95
CA ILE A 5 9.98 3.55 -31.66
C ILE A 5 9.85 3.36 -30.14
N GLU A 6 10.90 3.70 -29.42
CA GLU A 6 10.94 3.68 -27.96
C GLU A 6 9.96 4.70 -27.36
N ASP A 7 9.91 5.93 -27.90
CA ASP A 7 8.96 6.96 -27.45
C ASP A 7 7.50 6.54 -27.72
N LEU A 8 7.24 5.90 -28.86
CA LEU A 8 5.91 5.38 -29.19
C LEU A 8 5.51 4.24 -28.25
N LYS A 9 6.42 3.34 -27.92
CA LYS A 9 6.16 2.27 -26.94
C LYS A 9 5.82 2.88 -25.58
N GLN A 10 6.57 3.86 -25.13
CA GLN A 10 6.32 4.52 -23.84
C GLN A 10 4.96 5.24 -23.80
N ILE A 11 4.59 5.89 -24.92
CA ILE A 11 3.26 6.50 -25.05
C ILE A 11 2.16 5.45 -25.01
N LEU A 12 2.33 4.33 -25.70
CA LEU A 12 1.35 3.23 -25.70
C LEU A 12 1.21 2.62 -24.29
N GLU A 13 2.30 2.36 -23.60
CA GLU A 13 2.29 1.88 -22.22
C GLU A 13 1.57 2.84 -21.28
N ASN A 14 1.81 4.14 -21.42
CA ASN A 14 1.10 5.17 -20.63
C ASN A 14 -0.40 5.18 -20.94
N ILE A 15 -0.81 5.01 -22.19
CA ILE A 15 -2.21 4.92 -22.58
C ILE A 15 -2.86 3.67 -21.96
N GLU A 16 -2.20 2.52 -22.00
CA GLU A 16 -2.70 1.29 -21.38
C GLU A 16 -2.92 1.47 -19.88
N ILE A 17 -1.98 2.11 -19.18
CA ILE A 17 -2.10 2.45 -17.76
C ILE A 17 -3.32 3.33 -17.51
N GLN A 18 -3.54 4.37 -18.32
CA GLN A 18 -4.69 5.26 -18.19
C GLN A 18 -6.01 4.54 -18.44
N ILE A 19 -6.05 3.65 -19.42
CA ILE A 19 -7.21 2.81 -19.71
C ILE A 19 -7.54 1.90 -18.51
N GLN A 20 -6.54 1.29 -17.90
CA GLN A 20 -6.74 0.45 -16.72
C GLN A 20 -7.26 1.26 -15.52
N LYS A 21 -6.72 2.45 -15.26
CA LYS A 21 -7.24 3.38 -14.25
C LYS A 21 -8.72 3.72 -14.51
N CYS A 22 -9.07 4.03 -15.76
CA CYS A 22 -10.47 4.30 -16.15
C CYS A 22 -11.39 3.09 -15.91
N LYS A 23 -10.96 1.88 -16.24
CA LYS A 23 -11.74 0.65 -16.01
C LYS A 23 -12.00 0.43 -14.51
N ILE A 24 -11.02 0.67 -13.66
CA ILE A 24 -11.17 0.57 -12.20
C ILE A 24 -12.23 1.57 -11.72
N LEU A 25 -12.14 2.81 -12.16
CA LEU A 25 -13.11 3.86 -11.81
C LEU A 25 -14.53 3.57 -12.30
N LEU A 26 -14.67 3.07 -13.52
CA LEU A 26 -15.96 2.70 -14.11
C LEU A 26 -16.64 1.54 -13.36
N ASN A 27 -15.88 0.64 -12.79
CA ASN A 27 -16.38 -0.46 -11.97
C ASN A 27 -16.69 -0.05 -10.52
N GLY A 28 -16.75 1.26 -10.25
CA GLY A 28 -17.05 1.80 -8.92
C GLY A 28 -15.90 1.71 -7.93
N GLY A 29 -14.70 1.39 -8.41
CA GLY A 29 -13.47 1.44 -7.63
C GLY A 29 -12.90 2.86 -7.61
N SER A 30 -12.37 3.29 -6.48
CA SER A 30 -11.43 4.40 -6.40
C SER A 30 -10.03 3.85 -6.57
N LEU A 31 -9.12 4.57 -7.21
CA LEU A 31 -7.70 4.18 -7.31
C LEU A 31 -7.03 4.06 -5.92
N SER A 32 -7.61 4.72 -4.93
CA SER A 32 -7.21 4.64 -3.53
C SER A 32 -7.95 3.55 -2.73
N SER A 33 -9.02 2.95 -3.26
CA SER A 33 -9.95 2.12 -2.49
C SER A 33 -10.13 0.69 -2.98
N VAL A 34 -9.48 0.26 -4.05
CA VAL A 34 -9.72 -1.08 -4.64
C VAL A 34 -9.46 -2.23 -3.66
N LYS A 35 -8.65 -1.99 -2.63
CA LYS A 35 -8.48 -2.90 -1.49
C LYS A 35 -8.75 -2.24 -0.14
N GLY A 36 -8.88 -0.92 -0.09
CA GLY A 36 -9.03 -0.17 1.15
C GLY A 36 -10.26 -0.59 1.95
N ALA A 37 -11.39 -0.79 1.29
CA ALA A 37 -12.63 -1.23 1.93
C ALA A 37 -12.50 -2.63 2.56
N ASP A 38 -11.78 -3.55 1.90
CA ASP A 38 -11.52 -4.89 2.42
C ASP A 38 -10.63 -4.86 3.68
N TYR A 39 -9.65 -3.96 3.72
CA TYR A 39 -8.78 -3.83 4.88
C TYR A 39 -9.48 -3.19 6.08
N PHE A 40 -10.37 -2.23 5.86
CA PHE A 40 -11.24 -1.70 6.91
C PHE A 40 -12.15 -2.78 7.50
N ALA A 41 -12.78 -3.58 6.66
CA ALA A 41 -13.62 -4.69 7.08
C ALA A 41 -12.81 -5.77 7.82
N LYS A 42 -11.60 -6.08 7.33
CA LYS A 42 -10.69 -7.02 7.98
C LYS A 42 -10.21 -6.48 9.34
N ALA A 43 -9.85 -5.21 9.42
CA ALA A 43 -9.44 -4.57 10.66
C ALA A 43 -10.56 -4.58 11.72
N ALA A 44 -11.80 -4.34 11.31
CA ALA A 44 -12.96 -4.40 12.21
C ALA A 44 -13.21 -5.81 12.79
N LYS A 45 -12.83 -6.87 12.05
CA LYS A 45 -13.00 -8.27 12.47
C LYS A 45 -11.84 -8.78 13.32
N VAL A 46 -10.63 -8.37 13.01
CA VAL A 46 -9.38 -8.89 13.59
C VAL A 46 -8.86 -7.98 14.68
N GLY A 47 -9.21 -6.69 14.60
CA GLY A 47 -8.66 -5.67 15.47
C GLY A 47 -9.24 -5.73 16.89
N GLU A 48 -8.37 -5.61 17.85
CA GLU A 48 -8.70 -5.43 19.25
C GLU A 48 -8.08 -4.13 19.76
N VAL A 49 -8.82 -3.40 20.58
CA VAL A 49 -8.29 -2.24 21.29
C VAL A 49 -8.33 -2.55 22.78
N VAL A 50 -7.16 -2.70 23.37
CA VAL A 50 -7.02 -2.87 24.81
C VAL A 50 -6.40 -1.61 25.38
N GLN A 51 -7.04 -1.02 26.35
CA GLN A 51 -6.52 0.13 27.08
C GLN A 51 -6.29 -0.27 28.53
N ASP A 52 -5.07 -0.24 28.96
CA ASP A 52 -4.63 -0.34 30.35
C ASP A 52 -4.30 1.07 30.86
N ASP A 53 -4.11 1.24 32.16
CA ASP A 53 -3.95 2.56 32.80
C ASP A 53 -2.85 3.41 32.15
N ASP A 54 -1.78 2.78 31.65
CA ASP A 54 -0.58 3.46 31.15
C ASP A 54 -0.27 3.14 29.66
N THR A 55 -0.99 2.21 29.04
CA THR A 55 -0.65 1.73 27.70
C THR A 55 -1.91 1.44 26.88
N ARG A 56 -1.92 1.92 25.64
CA ARG A 56 -2.96 1.57 24.69
C ARG A 56 -2.41 0.62 23.63
N VAL A 57 -3.07 -0.51 23.45
CA VAL A 57 -2.71 -1.51 22.44
C VAL A 57 -3.80 -1.60 21.39
N ILE A 58 -3.43 -1.48 20.13
CA ILE A 58 -4.34 -1.53 18.99
C ILE A 58 -3.83 -2.58 18.01
N GLU A 59 -4.66 -3.53 17.66
CA GLU A 59 -4.40 -4.47 16.58
C GLU A 59 -5.12 -4.02 15.32
N GLY A 60 -4.45 -4.06 14.19
CA GLY A 60 -4.99 -3.60 12.93
C GLY A 60 -4.33 -4.22 11.72
N VAL A 61 -4.70 -3.76 10.56
CA VAL A 61 -4.26 -4.29 9.27
C VAL A 61 -3.43 -3.26 8.53
N PHE A 62 -2.31 -3.69 7.96
CA PHE A 62 -1.46 -2.85 7.12
C PHE A 62 -2.04 -2.74 5.71
N ASP A 63 -2.21 -1.52 5.22
CA ASP A 63 -2.79 -1.24 3.89
C ASP A 63 -1.76 -1.02 2.78
N GLY A 64 -0.49 -1.21 3.08
CA GLY A 64 0.64 -0.93 2.20
C GLY A 64 1.41 0.35 2.57
N GLN A 65 0.81 1.24 3.36
CA GLN A 65 1.40 2.50 3.81
C GLN A 65 1.15 2.77 5.30
N LYS A 66 -0.06 2.45 5.77
CA LYS A 66 -0.55 2.74 7.12
C LYS A 66 -1.18 1.50 7.75
N MET A 67 -1.32 1.52 9.07
CA MET A 67 -2.12 0.56 9.79
C MET A 67 -3.54 1.08 9.98
N ILE A 68 -4.52 0.25 9.65
CA ILE A 68 -5.94 0.53 9.88
C ILE A 68 -6.38 -0.18 11.15
N GLY A 69 -6.85 0.58 12.14
CA GLY A 69 -7.40 0.05 13.37
C GLY A 69 -8.85 -0.42 13.25
N PRO A 70 -9.38 -1.14 14.26
CA PRO A 70 -10.75 -1.66 14.23
C PRO A 70 -11.83 -0.57 14.26
N ASP A 71 -11.47 0.63 14.70
CA ASP A 71 -12.32 1.83 14.70
C ASP A 71 -12.26 2.62 13.38
N GLY A 72 -11.52 2.12 12.37
CA GLY A 72 -11.28 2.78 11.10
C GLY A 72 -10.24 3.88 11.14
N LYS A 73 -9.61 4.14 12.30
CA LYS A 73 -8.50 5.09 12.38
C LYS A 73 -7.26 4.55 11.68
N GLN A 74 -6.53 5.46 11.05
CA GLN A 74 -5.29 5.17 10.36
C GLN A 74 -4.10 5.65 11.18
N TYR A 75 -3.09 4.79 11.30
CA TYR A 75 -1.86 5.05 12.05
C TYR A 75 -0.67 4.99 11.11
N SER A 76 0.19 6.00 11.19
CA SER A 76 1.41 6.05 10.36
C SER A 76 2.39 4.98 10.82
N VAL A 77 2.87 4.17 9.87
CA VAL A 77 3.91 3.16 10.11
C VAL A 77 5.24 3.70 9.57
N PRO A 78 6.31 3.73 10.38
CA PRO A 78 7.59 4.22 9.91
C PRO A 78 8.14 3.42 8.72
N ALA A 79 8.62 4.11 7.69
CA ALA A 79 9.15 3.50 6.48
C ALA A 79 10.27 2.49 6.78
N ASN A 80 11.10 2.79 7.76
CA ASN A 80 12.17 1.90 8.22
C ASN A 80 11.64 0.58 8.80
N TYR A 81 10.54 0.63 9.54
CA TYR A 81 9.89 -0.57 10.07
C TYR A 81 9.26 -1.39 8.94
N ILE A 82 8.57 -0.75 8.01
CA ILE A 82 7.97 -1.40 6.82
C ILE A 82 9.05 -2.16 6.04
N SER A 83 10.17 -1.52 5.77
CA SER A 83 11.27 -2.11 4.99
C SER A 83 11.96 -3.26 5.73
N LYS A 84 12.28 -3.09 7.01
CA LYS A 84 12.95 -4.13 7.82
C LYS A 84 12.07 -5.35 8.06
N SER A 85 10.79 -5.15 8.32
CA SER A 85 9.83 -6.21 8.58
C SER A 85 9.23 -6.78 7.29
N LYS A 86 9.55 -6.20 6.13
CA LYS A 86 9.02 -6.58 4.82
C LYS A 86 7.50 -6.68 4.84
N LEU A 87 6.85 -5.66 5.38
CA LEU A 87 5.41 -5.60 5.48
C LEU A 87 4.76 -5.58 4.11
N VAL A 88 3.68 -6.34 3.95
CA VAL A 88 2.83 -6.32 2.77
C VAL A 88 1.40 -6.01 3.16
N GLU A 89 0.61 -5.57 2.18
CA GLU A 89 -0.81 -5.31 2.38
C GLU A 89 -1.53 -6.53 2.97
N GLY A 90 -2.31 -6.31 4.01
CA GLY A 90 -3.04 -7.34 4.71
C GLY A 90 -2.33 -7.95 5.92
N ASP A 91 -1.07 -7.61 6.16
CA ASP A 91 -0.37 -8.02 7.38
C ASP A 91 -1.08 -7.45 8.61
N ILE A 92 -1.13 -8.24 9.68
CA ILE A 92 -1.69 -7.83 10.95
C ILE A 92 -0.60 -7.26 11.83
N LEU A 93 -0.81 -6.05 12.31
CA LEU A 93 0.11 -5.31 13.16
C LEU A 93 -0.50 -5.06 14.52
N LYS A 94 0.36 -5.04 15.52
CA LYS A 94 0.07 -4.57 16.86
C LYS A 94 0.79 -3.25 17.10
N LEU A 95 0.04 -2.21 17.41
CA LEU A 95 0.56 -0.91 17.82
C LEU A 95 0.43 -0.76 19.32
N ILE A 96 1.54 -0.45 19.97
CA ILE A 96 1.59 -0.13 21.39
C ILE A 96 1.90 1.35 21.52
N ILE A 97 1.02 2.09 22.19
CA ILE A 97 1.19 3.51 22.49
C ILE A 97 1.45 3.61 24.00
N ASP A 98 2.62 4.11 24.39
CA ASP A 98 2.98 4.32 25.78
C ASP A 98 2.42 5.63 26.34
N GLU A 99 2.60 5.87 27.64
CA GLU A 99 2.16 7.10 28.33
C GLU A 99 2.72 8.38 27.69
N ALA A 100 3.93 8.30 27.14
CA ALA A 100 4.57 9.44 26.48
C ALA A 100 4.08 9.66 25.04
N GLY A 101 3.20 8.79 24.51
CA GLY A 101 2.68 8.84 23.16
C GLY A 101 3.60 8.22 22.10
N ASN A 102 4.61 7.45 22.51
CA ASN A 102 5.48 6.76 21.57
C ASN A 102 4.79 5.53 20.98
N PHE A 103 5.03 5.30 19.69
CA PHE A 103 4.49 4.18 18.94
C PHE A 103 5.51 3.06 18.78
N THR A 104 5.13 1.86 19.17
CA THR A 104 5.90 0.64 18.94
C THR A 104 5.06 -0.34 18.14
N TYR A 105 5.58 -0.79 17.00
CA TYR A 105 4.91 -1.74 16.12
C TYR A 105 5.46 -3.15 16.25
N LYS A 106 4.58 -4.14 16.16
CA LYS A 106 4.92 -5.57 16.04
C LYS A 106 4.08 -6.22 14.96
N GLN A 107 4.70 -6.96 14.08
CA GLN A 107 4.01 -7.82 13.12
C GLN A 107 3.57 -9.10 13.82
N ILE A 108 2.27 -9.37 13.88
CA ILE A 108 1.70 -10.52 14.60
C ILE A 108 1.00 -11.52 13.70
N GLY A 109 0.64 -11.13 12.48
CA GLY A 109 -0.05 -12.00 11.53
C GLY A 109 0.44 -11.73 10.11
N PRO A 110 1.62 -12.24 9.69
CA PRO A 110 2.04 -12.15 8.31
C PRO A 110 1.12 -12.97 7.41
N VAL A 111 0.76 -12.41 6.25
CA VAL A 111 0.03 -13.12 5.20
C VAL A 111 1.00 -13.84 4.26
N GLU A 112 0.51 -14.80 3.47
CA GLU A 112 1.28 -15.37 2.38
C GLU A 112 1.76 -14.28 1.44
N ARG A 113 2.99 -14.43 0.94
CA ARG A 113 3.64 -13.45 0.08
C ARG A 113 3.90 -14.04 -1.28
N GLU A 114 3.57 -13.27 -2.30
CA GLU A 114 3.85 -13.58 -3.69
C GLU A 114 4.65 -12.45 -4.33
N ARG A 115 5.57 -12.80 -5.22
CA ARG A 115 6.26 -11.81 -6.05
C ARG A 115 5.46 -11.55 -7.31
N ARG A 116 5.20 -10.30 -7.60
CA ARG A 116 4.51 -9.86 -8.83
C ARG A 116 5.29 -8.78 -9.54
N VAL A 117 5.19 -8.79 -10.84
CA VAL A 117 5.73 -7.72 -11.70
C VAL A 117 4.58 -6.78 -12.05
N GLY A 118 4.81 -5.49 -11.91
CA GLY A 118 3.84 -4.46 -12.23
C GLY A 118 4.48 -3.18 -12.74
N LYS A 119 3.65 -2.19 -13.02
CA LYS A 119 4.07 -0.86 -13.44
C LYS A 119 3.87 0.15 -12.32
N ILE A 120 4.84 1.03 -12.16
CA ILE A 120 4.73 2.16 -11.24
C ILE A 120 3.74 3.16 -11.82
N VAL A 121 2.73 3.50 -11.04
CA VAL A 121 1.70 4.49 -11.39
C VAL A 121 1.50 5.45 -10.23
N LYS A 122 0.85 6.58 -10.50
CA LYS A 122 0.40 7.51 -9.45
C LYS A 122 -1.10 7.41 -9.30
N ASP A 123 -1.57 7.48 -8.06
CA ASP A 123 -2.99 7.58 -7.76
C ASP A 123 -3.51 9.02 -7.95
N GLU A 124 -4.79 9.24 -7.60
CA GLU A 124 -5.43 10.54 -7.75
C GLU A 124 -4.82 11.61 -6.82
N GLU A 125 -4.21 11.19 -5.72
CA GLU A 125 -3.54 12.06 -4.74
C GLU A 125 -2.08 12.34 -5.11
N GLY A 126 -1.57 11.66 -6.15
CA GLY A 126 -0.19 11.76 -6.61
C GLY A 126 0.77 10.81 -5.90
N ASP A 127 0.26 9.89 -5.10
CA ASP A 127 1.06 8.88 -4.42
C ASP A 127 1.43 7.75 -5.37
N TYR A 128 2.63 7.20 -5.20
CA TYR A 128 3.09 6.08 -5.99
C TYR A 128 2.41 4.78 -5.59
N CYS A 129 1.95 4.06 -6.60
CA CYS A 129 1.36 2.73 -6.49
C CYS A 129 1.97 1.80 -7.54
N ILE A 130 1.76 0.50 -7.38
CA ILE A 130 2.13 -0.48 -8.41
C ILE A 130 0.84 -1.10 -8.95
N MET A 131 0.69 -1.10 -10.27
CA MET A 131 -0.40 -1.79 -10.96
C MET A 131 0.10 -3.11 -11.51
N SER A 132 -0.54 -4.20 -11.08
CA SER A 132 -0.24 -5.57 -11.53
C SER A 132 -1.52 -6.37 -11.66
N ASP A 133 -1.72 -7.03 -12.79
CA ASP A 133 -2.89 -7.90 -13.07
C ASP A 133 -4.25 -7.23 -12.77
N GLY A 134 -4.38 -5.94 -13.08
CA GLY A 134 -5.61 -5.18 -12.85
C GLY A 134 -5.85 -4.76 -11.39
N ASN A 135 -4.90 -5.03 -10.50
CA ASN A 135 -4.92 -4.58 -9.10
C ASN A 135 -3.92 -3.44 -8.88
N ILE A 136 -4.27 -2.56 -7.96
CA ILE A 136 -3.41 -1.47 -7.52
C ILE A 136 -2.90 -1.77 -6.11
N TYR A 137 -1.59 -1.74 -5.95
CA TYR A 137 -0.91 -1.96 -4.67
C TYR A 137 -0.26 -0.67 -4.19
N LYS A 138 -0.56 -0.28 -2.98
CA LYS A 138 0.09 0.86 -2.34
C LYS A 138 1.52 0.51 -1.97
N VAL A 139 2.43 1.45 -2.21
CA VAL A 139 3.85 1.33 -1.83
C VAL A 139 4.30 2.61 -1.13
N ILE A 140 5.33 2.49 -0.31
CA ILE A 140 5.92 3.67 0.33
C ILE A 140 6.85 4.40 -0.65
N LEU A 141 6.84 5.72 -0.61
CA LEU A 141 7.69 6.55 -1.44
C LEU A 141 9.18 6.20 -1.29
N ALA A 142 9.60 5.84 -0.08
CA ALA A 142 10.99 5.44 0.19
C ALA A 142 11.45 4.24 -0.65
N SER A 143 10.56 3.28 -0.95
CA SER A 143 10.90 2.16 -1.84
C SER A 143 11.12 2.62 -3.27
N ILE A 144 10.28 3.49 -3.78
CA ILE A 144 10.41 4.04 -5.14
C ILE A 144 11.71 4.84 -5.28
N THR A 145 11.99 5.72 -4.33
CA THR A 145 13.18 6.57 -4.37
C THR A 145 14.47 5.78 -4.19
N TYR A 146 14.46 4.74 -3.35
CA TYR A 146 15.61 3.85 -3.17
C TYR A 146 16.05 3.17 -4.49
N PHE A 147 15.09 2.67 -5.26
CA PHE A 147 15.34 2.04 -6.55
C PHE A 147 15.37 3.04 -7.72
N LYS A 148 15.22 4.34 -7.46
CA LYS A 148 15.15 5.41 -8.47
C LYS A 148 14.06 5.12 -9.53
N GLY A 149 12.95 4.57 -9.08
CA GLY A 149 11.80 4.28 -9.94
C GLY A 149 11.01 5.54 -10.28
N ASP A 150 10.37 5.53 -11.44
CA ASP A 150 9.48 6.59 -11.88
C ASP A 150 8.19 6.01 -12.49
N GLU A 151 7.19 6.86 -12.70
CA GLU A 151 5.92 6.44 -13.30
C GLU A 151 6.16 5.80 -14.68
N GLY A 152 5.58 4.62 -14.89
CA GLY A 152 5.74 3.83 -16.11
C GLY A 152 6.83 2.77 -16.04
N ASP A 153 7.73 2.83 -15.06
CA ASP A 153 8.76 1.82 -14.87
C ASP A 153 8.15 0.48 -14.39
N GLU A 154 8.80 -0.60 -14.78
CA GLU A 154 8.48 -1.93 -14.30
C GLU A 154 9.12 -2.18 -12.92
N ALA A 155 8.37 -2.77 -12.01
CA ALA A 155 8.84 -3.07 -10.67
C ALA A 155 8.37 -4.46 -10.21
N VAL A 156 9.18 -5.10 -9.39
CA VAL A 156 8.80 -6.35 -8.70
C VAL A 156 8.39 -6.00 -7.28
N ILE A 157 7.22 -6.45 -6.89
CA ILE A 157 6.65 -6.24 -5.56
C ILE A 157 6.37 -7.55 -4.85
N LEU A 158 6.34 -7.47 -3.52
CA LEU A 158 5.75 -8.50 -2.67
C LEU A 158 4.31 -8.12 -2.36
N VAL A 159 3.41 -9.06 -2.50
CA VAL A 159 1.98 -8.90 -2.21
C VAL A 159 1.45 -10.05 -1.38
#